data_c26427bc81bad2534598ea74c51625cc
#
_entry.id   c26427bc81bad2534598ea74c51625cc
#
_cell.length_a   1.000
_cell.length_b   1.000
_cell.length_c   1.000
_cell.angle_alpha   90.00
_cell.angle_beta   90.00
_cell.angle_gamma   90.00
#
_symmetry.space_group_name_H-M   'P 1'
#
loop_
_entity.id
_entity.type
_entity.pdbx_description
1 polymer ?
#
loop_
_entity_poly.entity_id
_entity_poly.type
_entity_poly.pdbx_seq_one_letter_code
_entity_poly.pdbx_strand_id
1 'polypeptide(L)'
;MTVQTTGRFDKAFAKLAVLDQRRVERALALFMDQPFHPKLKNHGLTGKLRGLRAISAGYDLRIVYEEEGGHARVLLLNTGTHDEVY
;
A
#
# COMPACT_ATOMS: atom_id res chain seq x y z
N MET A 1 3.85 2.85 -14.74
CA MET A 1 4.18 2.71 -13.31
C MET A 1 4.99 1.44 -13.08
N THR A 2 6.10 1.57 -12.37
CA THR A 2 6.91 0.42 -11.95
C THR A 2 6.70 0.24 -10.45
N VAL A 3 6.32 -0.96 -10.01
CA VAL A 3 6.07 -1.26 -8.61
C VAL A 3 7.07 -2.31 -8.14
N GLN A 4 7.77 -2.00 -7.05
CA GLN A 4 8.72 -2.90 -6.41
C GLN A 4 8.32 -3.09 -4.96
N THR A 5 8.71 -4.22 -4.37
CA THR A 5 8.47 -4.49 -2.95
C THR A 5 9.77 -4.41 -2.16
N THR A 6 9.64 -4.27 -0.84
CA THR A 6 10.75 -4.38 0.10
C THR A 6 10.63 -5.70 0.84
N GLY A 7 11.73 -6.13 1.47
CA GLY A 7 11.70 -7.31 2.33
C GLY A 7 10.67 -7.18 3.47
N ARG A 8 10.51 -5.97 4.00
CA ARG A 8 9.52 -5.70 5.05
C ARG A 8 8.10 -5.92 4.53
N PHE A 9 7.79 -5.39 3.34
CA PHE A 9 6.49 -5.62 2.72
C PHE A 9 6.25 -7.10 2.48
N ASP A 10 7.23 -7.80 1.91
CA ASP A 10 7.09 -9.22 1.58
C ASP A 10 6.80 -10.06 2.83
N LYS A 11 7.50 -9.79 3.93
CA LYS A 11 7.27 -10.48 5.20
C LYS A 11 5.89 -10.17 5.78
N ALA A 12 5.48 -8.91 5.73
CA ALA A 12 4.17 -8.49 6.22
C ALA A 12 3.06 -9.15 5.40
N PHE A 13 3.21 -9.16 4.08
CA PHE A 13 2.24 -9.79 3.17
C PHE A 13 2.13 -11.30 3.46
N ALA A 14 3.26 -11.97 3.65
CA ALA A 14 3.26 -13.41 3.91
C ALA A 14 2.52 -13.78 5.22
N LYS A 15 2.48 -12.87 6.18
CA LYS A 15 1.80 -13.09 7.45
C LYS A 15 0.29 -12.86 7.38
N LEU A 16 -0.21 -12.25 6.32
CA LEU A 16 -1.63 -11.99 6.17
C LEU A 16 -2.40 -13.28 5.92
N ALA A 17 -3.63 -13.35 6.40
CA ALA A 17 -4.55 -14.41 6.02
C ALA A 17 -4.77 -14.36 4.50
N VAL A 18 -5.09 -15.51 3.89
CA VAL A 18 -5.24 -15.62 2.44
C VAL A 18 -6.25 -14.60 1.88
N LEU A 19 -7.37 -14.37 2.56
CA LEU A 19 -8.36 -13.39 2.11
C LEU A 19 -7.79 -11.98 2.09
N ASP A 20 -6.97 -11.62 3.08
CA ASP A 20 -6.33 -10.31 3.13
C ASP A 20 -5.25 -10.18 2.06
N GLN A 21 -4.51 -11.25 1.79
CA GLN A 21 -3.55 -11.25 0.68
C GLN A 21 -4.27 -10.95 -0.65
N ARG A 22 -5.43 -11.55 -0.88
CA ARG A 22 -6.21 -11.29 -2.09
C ARG A 22 -6.73 -9.87 -2.15
N ARG A 23 -7.09 -9.29 -1.00
CA ARG A 23 -7.52 -7.89 -0.93
C ARG A 23 -6.37 -6.95 -1.29
N VAL A 24 -5.18 -7.23 -0.78
CA VAL A 24 -3.97 -6.47 -1.13
C VAL A 24 -3.69 -6.57 -2.62
N GLU A 25 -3.73 -7.77 -3.19
CA GLU A 25 -3.50 -7.98 -4.61
C GLU A 25 -4.50 -7.22 -5.48
N ARG A 26 -5.78 -7.23 -5.12
CA ARG A 26 -6.82 -6.47 -5.85
C ARG A 26 -6.60 -4.97 -5.75
N ALA A 27 -6.24 -4.50 -4.56
CA ALA A 27 -5.97 -3.08 -4.35
C ALA A 27 -4.77 -2.63 -5.19
N LEU A 28 -3.72 -3.45 -5.26
CA LEU A 28 -2.55 -3.13 -6.07
C LEU A 28 -2.87 -3.14 -7.56
N ALA A 29 -3.70 -4.07 -8.03
CA ALA A 29 -4.13 -4.08 -9.43
C ALA A 29 -4.89 -2.80 -9.78
N LEU A 30 -5.83 -2.37 -8.91
CA LEU A 30 -6.56 -1.13 -9.11
C LEU A 30 -5.62 0.07 -9.04
N PHE A 31 -4.71 0.08 -8.09
CA PHE A 31 -3.73 1.15 -7.90
C PHE A 31 -2.84 1.33 -9.14
N MET A 32 -2.39 0.24 -9.74
CA MET A 32 -1.53 0.32 -10.93
C MET A 32 -2.28 0.87 -12.14
N ASP A 33 -3.59 0.68 -12.20
CA ASP A 33 -4.44 1.23 -13.26
C ASP A 33 -4.86 2.67 -12.94
N GLN A 34 -5.32 2.90 -11.72
CA GLN A 34 -5.86 4.20 -11.26
C GLN A 34 -5.40 4.48 -9.83
N PRO A 35 -4.20 5.05 -9.62
CA PRO A 35 -3.66 5.23 -8.27
C PRO A 35 -4.52 6.10 -7.35
N PHE A 36 -5.36 6.95 -7.90
CA PHE A 36 -6.26 7.80 -7.13
C PHE A 36 -7.72 7.40 -7.22
N HIS A 37 -8.00 6.14 -7.58
CA HIS A 37 -9.37 5.63 -7.55
C HIS A 37 -9.97 5.82 -6.15
N PRO A 38 -11.24 6.30 -6.04
CA PRO A 38 -11.85 6.62 -4.74
C PRO A 38 -11.83 5.48 -3.72
N LYS A 39 -11.92 4.23 -4.16
CA LYS A 39 -11.89 3.07 -3.26
C LYS A 39 -10.57 2.95 -2.50
N LEU A 40 -9.48 3.44 -3.08
CA LEU A 40 -8.16 3.32 -2.48
C LEU A 40 -7.92 4.33 -1.36
N LYS A 41 -8.68 5.43 -1.34
CA LYS A 41 -8.49 6.49 -0.34
C LYS A 41 -7.03 6.92 -0.22
N ASN A 42 -6.37 7.04 -1.38
CA ASN A 42 -4.94 7.38 -1.44
C ASN A 42 -4.67 8.73 -0.79
N HIS A 43 -3.76 8.77 0.16
CA HIS A 43 -3.43 9.99 0.87
C HIS A 43 -1.98 9.99 1.36
N GLY A 44 -1.42 11.20 1.51
CA GLY A 44 -0.11 11.38 2.12
C GLY A 44 -0.18 11.22 3.63
N LEU A 45 0.89 10.71 4.21
CA LEU A 45 1.00 10.51 5.64
C LEU A 45 1.71 11.70 6.32
N THR A 46 1.51 11.83 7.62
CA THR A 46 2.08 12.91 8.42
C THR A 46 2.93 12.35 9.56
N GLY A 47 3.53 13.24 10.35
CA GLY A 47 4.33 12.83 11.50
C GLY A 47 5.58 12.06 11.09
N LYS A 48 5.83 10.95 11.75
CA LYS A 48 7.02 10.13 11.49
C LYS A 48 7.05 9.51 10.11
N LEU A 49 5.88 9.38 9.47
CA LEU A 49 5.75 8.78 8.15
C LEU A 49 5.60 9.83 7.04
N ARG A 50 5.90 11.09 7.35
CA ARG A 50 5.84 12.17 6.37
C ARG A 50 6.68 11.84 5.14
N GLY A 51 6.11 12.12 3.97
CA GLY A 51 6.74 11.77 2.69
C GLY A 51 6.29 10.44 2.13
N LEU A 52 5.63 9.63 2.93
CA LEU A 52 5.04 8.36 2.48
C LEU A 52 3.55 8.55 2.20
N ARG A 53 2.96 7.57 1.54
CA ARG A 53 1.55 7.54 1.22
C ARG A 53 0.95 6.20 1.62
N ALA A 54 -0.37 6.17 1.73
CA ALA A 54 -1.09 4.94 2.03
C ALA A 54 -2.32 4.80 1.16
N ILE A 55 -2.67 3.56 0.85
CA ILE A 55 -3.94 3.21 0.22
C ILE A 55 -4.66 2.18 1.08
N SER A 56 -5.99 2.15 0.94
CA SER A 56 -6.84 1.16 1.59
C SER A 56 -6.94 -0.08 0.71
N ALA A 57 -6.77 -1.25 1.31
CA ALA A 57 -6.99 -2.53 0.64
C ALA A 57 -8.30 -3.18 1.11
N GLY A 58 -9.20 -2.38 1.64
CA GLY A 58 -10.48 -2.81 2.17
C GLY A 58 -10.48 -2.83 3.69
N TYR A 59 -11.63 -2.64 4.29
CA TYR A 59 -11.86 -2.61 5.73
C TYR A 59 -10.74 -1.87 6.49
N ASP A 60 -9.98 -2.57 7.34
CA ASP A 60 -8.87 -1.99 8.12
C ASP A 60 -7.50 -2.24 7.48
N LEU A 61 -7.46 -2.83 6.30
CA LEU A 61 -6.21 -3.22 5.65
C LEU A 61 -5.62 -2.06 4.87
N ARG A 62 -4.33 -1.80 5.07
CA ARG A 62 -3.61 -0.66 4.48
C ARG A 62 -2.34 -1.12 3.79
N ILE A 63 -1.91 -0.35 2.79
CA ILE A 63 -0.62 -0.52 2.14
C ILE A 63 0.10 0.82 2.20
N VAL A 64 1.30 0.83 2.78
CA VAL A 64 2.14 2.03 2.86
C VAL A 64 3.20 1.95 1.79
N TYR A 65 3.38 3.03 1.06
CA TYR A 65 4.32 3.07 -0.06
C TYR A 65 5.00 4.43 -0.19
N GLU A 66 6.08 4.41 -0.95
CA GLU A 66 6.82 5.59 -1.36
C GLU A 66 6.70 5.71 -2.87
N GLU A 67 6.58 6.92 -3.40
CA GLU A 67 6.50 7.12 -4.83
C GLU A 67 7.47 8.18 -5.30
N GLU A 68 7.83 8.12 -6.57
CA GLU A 68 8.73 9.06 -7.22
C GLU A 68 8.24 9.30 -8.65
N GLY A 69 8.37 10.55 -9.10
CA GLY A 69 8.01 10.90 -10.46
C GLY A 69 6.50 10.82 -10.73
N GLY A 70 5.67 11.27 -9.78
CA GLY A 70 4.23 11.23 -9.96
C GLY A 70 3.69 9.82 -10.10
N HIS A 71 4.15 8.92 -9.24
CA HIS A 71 3.81 7.49 -9.27
C HIS A 71 4.42 6.74 -10.46
N ALA A 72 5.44 7.30 -11.11
CA ALA A 72 6.17 6.55 -12.13
C ALA A 72 6.88 5.35 -11.52
N ARG A 73 7.46 5.53 -10.33
CA ARG A 73 8.09 4.47 -9.55
C ARG A 73 7.47 4.41 -8.16
N VAL A 74 7.12 3.21 -7.73
CA VAL A 74 6.47 2.95 -6.45
C VAL A 74 7.22 1.85 -5.72
N LEU A 75 7.48 2.07 -4.44
CA LEU A 75 8.12 1.10 -3.57
C LEU A 75 7.15 0.77 -2.43
N LEU A 76 6.73 -0.49 -2.35
CA LEU A 76 5.82 -0.94 -1.29
C LEU A 76 6.63 -1.23 -0.03
N LEU A 77 6.28 -0.55 1.06
CA LEU A 77 7.07 -0.58 2.29
C LEU A 77 6.46 -1.48 3.36
N ASN A 78 5.14 -1.51 3.48
CA ASN A 78 4.48 -2.29 4.52
C ASN A 78 3.01 -2.53 4.16
N THR A 79 2.41 -3.53 4.78
CA THR A 79 0.97 -3.79 4.69
C THR A 79 0.51 -4.46 5.98
N GLY A 80 -0.74 -4.22 6.35
CA GLY A 80 -1.35 -4.73 7.55
C GLY A 80 -2.52 -3.85 7.98
N THR A 81 -2.95 -4.01 9.23
CA THR A 81 -3.99 -3.15 9.79
C THR A 81 -3.45 -1.74 10.02
N HIS A 82 -4.36 -0.79 10.22
CA HIS A 82 -4.00 0.60 10.52
C HIS A 82 -2.95 0.68 11.64
N ASP A 83 -3.18 -0.05 12.73
CA ASP A 83 -2.27 -0.01 13.88
C ASP A 83 -0.92 -0.68 13.59
N GLU A 84 -0.89 -1.66 12.71
CA GLU A 84 0.35 -2.36 12.37
C GLU A 84 1.27 -1.53 11.48
N VAL A 85 0.71 -0.69 10.60
CA VAL A 85 1.51 0.05 9.61
C VAL A 85 1.80 1.49 10.03
N TYR A 86 1.01 2.04 10.92
CA TYR A 86 1.16 3.39 11.43
C TYR A 86 1.63 3.36 12.88
#